data_9f942bdf6643d894d1253ef1a95df313
#
_entry.id   9f942bdf6643d894d1253ef1a95df313
#
_cell.length_a   1.000
_cell.length_b   1.000
_cell.length_c   1.000
_cell.angle_alpha   90.00
_cell.angle_beta   90.00
_cell.angle_gamma   90.00
#
_symmetry.space_group_name_H-M   'P 1'
#
loop_
_entity.id
_entity.type
_entity.pdbx_description
1 polymer ?
#
loop_
_entity_poly.entity_id
_entity_poly.type
_entity_poly.pdbx_seq_one_letter_code
_entity_poly.pdbx_strand_id
1 'polypeptide(L)'
;MRTDAMPGPLAGRHVLVAASGSIAAVKAPLLVRALVKAGAVVRCLVTPSAERLVSAVALASLSRHPCYCDGDQWDPSRSRPLHIELAEWAELVVVAPMSASTLSRWSQGSGDGLLASVLLATEVPVLVAAAMNTAMWNHPAVQQNWQVVQAFPGVVPLLPASGLLACDRRGDGRMADPILIELAAAALFSRGQEWAIPDRDWEGKHLLVTAGATHEPIDQARVLTNRSTGHMG
;
A
#
# COMPACT_ATOMS: atom_id res chain seq x y z
N MET A 1 28.34 -13.97 -16.92
CA MET A 1 28.58 -12.67 -16.30
C MET A 1 27.25 -12.23 -15.69
N ARG A 2 27.11 -12.27 -14.37
CA ARG A 2 26.00 -11.60 -13.67
C ARG A 2 26.36 -10.11 -13.74
N THR A 3 25.60 -9.32 -14.47
CA THR A 3 25.62 -7.87 -14.33
C THR A 3 25.20 -7.58 -12.90
N ASP A 4 26.12 -7.07 -12.08
CA ASP A 4 25.81 -6.49 -10.78
C ASP A 4 24.93 -5.27 -11.02
N ALA A 5 23.63 -5.53 -11.15
CA ALA A 5 22.63 -4.47 -11.19
C ALA A 5 22.68 -3.76 -9.83
N MET A 6 22.80 -2.44 -9.84
CA MET A 6 22.73 -1.63 -8.62
C MET A 6 21.50 -2.05 -7.81
N PRO A 7 21.64 -2.19 -6.48
CA PRO A 7 20.52 -2.54 -5.63
C PRO A 7 19.39 -1.52 -5.81
N GLY A 8 18.18 -2.01 -6.01
CA GLY A 8 17.00 -1.14 -6.17
C GLY A 8 16.70 -0.32 -4.90
N PRO A 9 15.83 0.69 -4.98
CA PRO A 9 15.53 1.61 -3.87
C PRO A 9 15.02 0.92 -2.60
N LEU A 10 14.41 -0.27 -2.75
CA LEU A 10 13.85 -1.06 -1.65
C LEU A 10 14.88 -2.02 -1.02
N ALA A 11 16.08 -2.16 -1.59
CA ALA A 11 17.05 -3.13 -1.10
C ALA A 11 17.50 -2.83 0.34
N GLY A 12 17.26 -3.78 1.24
CA GLY A 12 17.59 -3.68 2.68
C GLY A 12 16.67 -2.76 3.49
N ARG A 13 15.64 -2.13 2.87
CA ARG A 13 14.74 -1.21 3.56
C ARG A 13 13.71 -1.96 4.41
N HIS A 14 13.44 -1.45 5.59
CA HIS A 14 12.49 -2.01 6.54
C HIS A 14 11.06 -1.52 6.26
N VAL A 15 10.21 -2.41 5.80
CA VAL A 15 8.82 -2.09 5.45
C VAL A 15 7.86 -2.89 6.32
N LEU A 16 7.01 -2.18 7.09
CA LEU A 16 5.92 -2.80 7.83
C LEU A 16 4.65 -2.81 6.96
N VAL A 17 4.20 -3.99 6.55
CA VAL A 17 2.96 -4.16 5.78
C VAL A 17 1.84 -4.52 6.72
N ALA A 18 0.85 -3.65 6.83
CA ALA A 18 -0.34 -3.84 7.66
C ALA A 18 -1.58 -4.08 6.79
N ALA A 19 -2.31 -5.17 7.07
CA ALA A 19 -3.58 -5.46 6.42
C ALA A 19 -4.74 -5.30 7.40
N SER A 20 -5.76 -4.54 7.00
CA SER A 20 -6.99 -4.37 7.78
C SER A 20 -8.19 -5.07 7.15
N GLY A 21 -9.34 -5.06 7.84
CA GLY A 21 -10.52 -5.86 7.53
C GLY A 21 -11.27 -5.43 6.27
N SER A 22 -10.68 -5.62 5.11
CA SER A 22 -11.32 -5.52 3.80
C SER A 22 -11.07 -6.79 3.01
N ILE A 23 -11.99 -7.22 2.16
CA ILE A 23 -11.82 -8.40 1.29
C ILE A 23 -10.54 -8.29 0.43
N ALA A 24 -10.07 -7.08 0.16
CA ALA A 24 -8.82 -6.83 -0.54
C ALA A 24 -7.58 -7.35 0.20
N ALA A 25 -7.68 -7.71 1.50
CA ALA A 25 -6.61 -8.33 2.28
C ALA A 25 -6.09 -9.63 1.64
N VAL A 26 -6.91 -10.33 0.84
CA VAL A 26 -6.49 -11.49 0.05
C VAL A 26 -5.36 -11.18 -0.94
N LYS A 27 -5.10 -9.92 -1.24
CA LYS A 27 -3.99 -9.47 -2.09
C LYS A 27 -2.71 -9.16 -1.29
N ALA A 28 -2.75 -9.07 0.03
CA ALA A 28 -1.58 -8.77 0.85
C ALA A 28 -0.41 -9.74 0.62
N PRO A 29 -0.61 -11.06 0.42
CA PRO A 29 0.46 -11.99 0.06
C PRO A 29 1.21 -11.59 -1.23
N LEU A 30 0.51 -11.08 -2.23
CA LEU A 30 1.12 -10.64 -3.49
C LEU A 30 1.98 -9.39 -3.26
N LEU A 31 1.50 -8.44 -2.47
CA LEU A 31 2.25 -7.23 -2.10
C LEU A 31 3.51 -7.58 -1.30
N VAL A 32 3.38 -8.40 -0.25
CA VAL A 32 4.53 -8.86 0.56
C VAL A 32 5.58 -9.52 -0.33
N ARG A 33 5.14 -10.42 -1.23
CA ARG A 33 6.06 -11.08 -2.17
C ARG A 33 6.74 -10.10 -3.13
N ALA A 34 6.05 -9.08 -3.61
CA ALA A 34 6.60 -8.05 -4.49
C ALA A 34 7.70 -7.25 -3.77
N LEU A 35 7.41 -6.73 -2.57
CA LEU A 35 8.36 -5.99 -1.75
C LEU A 35 9.62 -6.82 -1.39
N VAL A 36 9.44 -8.08 -0.98
CA VAL A 36 10.57 -8.99 -0.69
C VAL A 36 11.41 -9.26 -1.93
N LYS A 37 10.79 -9.44 -3.11
CA LYS A 37 11.52 -9.61 -4.37
C LYS A 37 12.29 -8.36 -4.78
N ALA A 38 11.77 -7.18 -4.46
CA ALA A 38 12.46 -5.90 -4.65
C ALA A 38 13.59 -5.66 -3.64
N GLY A 39 13.79 -6.58 -2.70
CA GLY A 39 14.91 -6.56 -1.73
C GLY A 39 14.55 -5.96 -0.37
N ALA A 40 13.30 -5.60 -0.11
CA ALA A 40 12.88 -5.09 1.20
C ALA A 40 12.91 -6.16 2.29
N VAL A 41 13.21 -5.75 3.51
CA VAL A 41 13.00 -6.53 4.73
C VAL A 41 11.59 -6.23 5.21
N VAL A 42 10.69 -7.21 5.13
CA VAL A 42 9.27 -7.00 5.39
C VAL A 42 8.85 -7.67 6.68
N ARG A 43 8.19 -6.92 7.58
CA ARG A 43 7.37 -7.47 8.67
C ARG A 43 5.90 -7.24 8.34
N CYS A 44 5.04 -8.11 8.84
CA CYS A 44 3.61 -8.04 8.58
C CYS A 44 2.83 -7.81 9.86
N LEU A 45 1.68 -7.12 9.74
CA LEU A 45 0.70 -6.93 10.81
C LEU A 45 -0.69 -7.12 10.23
N VAL A 46 -1.54 -7.86 10.94
CA VAL A 46 -2.94 -8.08 10.54
C VAL A 46 -3.89 -7.72 11.68
N THR A 47 -4.95 -6.99 11.35
CA THR A 47 -6.01 -6.72 12.34
C THR A 47 -6.87 -7.97 12.54
N PRO A 48 -7.62 -8.10 13.66
CA PRO A 48 -8.49 -9.26 13.92
C PRO A 48 -9.48 -9.56 12.79
N SER A 49 -9.96 -8.51 12.10
CA SER A 49 -10.83 -8.70 10.93
C SER A 49 -10.06 -9.20 9.70
N ALA A 50 -8.80 -8.79 9.54
CA ALA A 50 -7.96 -9.24 8.44
C ALA A 50 -7.50 -10.70 8.60
N GLU A 51 -7.27 -11.17 9.84
CA GLU A 51 -6.93 -12.57 10.14
C GLU A 51 -7.96 -13.56 9.60
N ARG A 52 -9.22 -13.12 9.50
CA ARG A 52 -10.32 -13.93 8.94
C ARG A 52 -10.28 -14.01 7.41
N LEU A 53 -9.48 -13.20 6.76
CA LEU A 53 -9.41 -13.05 5.30
C LEU A 53 -8.07 -13.49 4.71
N VAL A 54 -7.00 -13.36 5.49
CA VAL A 54 -5.64 -13.71 5.07
C VAL A 54 -4.90 -14.41 6.21
N SER A 55 -4.15 -15.46 5.87
CA SER A 55 -3.38 -16.21 6.87
C SER A 55 -2.13 -15.47 7.32
N ALA A 56 -2.00 -15.20 8.63
CA ALA A 56 -0.78 -14.67 9.22
C ALA A 56 0.42 -15.59 8.96
N VAL A 57 0.23 -16.92 8.96
CA VAL A 57 1.27 -17.90 8.64
C VAL A 57 1.76 -17.75 7.19
N ALA A 58 0.85 -17.49 6.24
CA ALA A 58 1.23 -17.27 4.85
C ALA A 58 2.05 -15.98 4.69
N LEU A 59 1.66 -14.91 5.38
CA LEU A 59 2.39 -13.64 5.35
C LEU A 59 3.78 -13.78 5.99
N ALA A 60 3.88 -14.45 7.14
CA ALA A 60 5.16 -14.73 7.79
C ALA A 60 6.09 -15.57 6.91
N SER A 61 5.57 -16.62 6.26
CA SER A 61 6.34 -17.46 5.36
C SER A 61 6.86 -16.71 4.13
N LEU A 62 6.08 -15.78 3.58
CA LEU A 62 6.46 -14.98 2.41
C LEU A 62 7.45 -13.88 2.76
N SER A 63 7.29 -13.24 3.91
CA SER A 63 8.18 -12.18 4.40
C SER A 63 9.47 -12.73 5.02
N ARG A 64 9.45 -14.00 5.47
CA ARG A 64 10.51 -14.64 6.28
C ARG A 64 10.72 -13.98 7.65
N HIS A 65 9.70 -13.26 8.11
CA HIS A 65 9.65 -12.56 9.40
C HIS A 65 8.29 -12.79 10.06
N PRO A 66 8.17 -12.55 11.38
CA PRO A 66 6.89 -12.67 12.06
C PRO A 66 5.78 -11.81 11.42
N CYS A 67 4.57 -12.36 11.40
CA CYS A 67 3.36 -11.59 11.15
C CYS A 67 2.65 -11.40 12.48
N TYR A 68 2.47 -10.14 12.88
CA TYR A 68 1.91 -9.78 14.17
C TYR A 68 0.39 -9.62 14.12
N CYS A 69 -0.25 -10.03 15.20
CA CYS A 69 -1.69 -9.92 15.44
C CYS A 69 -1.95 -9.07 16.69
N ASP A 70 -3.19 -8.65 16.90
CA ASP A 70 -3.55 -7.83 18.07
C ASP A 70 -3.19 -8.47 19.40
N GLY A 71 -3.29 -9.81 19.50
CA GLY A 71 -2.96 -10.54 20.74
C GLY A 71 -1.48 -10.46 21.11
N ASP A 72 -0.57 -10.29 20.14
CA ASP A 72 0.87 -10.30 20.38
C ASP A 72 1.35 -9.08 21.20
N GLN A 73 0.58 -8.01 21.26
CA GLN A 73 0.90 -6.82 22.05
C GLN A 73 0.82 -7.10 23.57
N TRP A 74 0.11 -8.15 23.97
CA TRP A 74 -0.11 -8.53 25.36
C TRP A 74 0.79 -9.69 25.83
N ASP A 75 1.78 -10.07 25.02
CA ASP A 75 2.76 -11.11 25.38
C ASP A 75 3.65 -10.62 26.55
N PRO A 76 3.55 -11.23 27.74
CA PRO A 76 4.29 -10.80 28.92
C PRO A 76 5.81 -11.05 28.82
N SER A 77 6.26 -11.82 27.85
CA SER A 77 7.69 -12.03 27.59
C SER A 77 8.38 -10.83 26.93
N ARG A 78 7.59 -9.88 26.39
CA ARG A 78 8.10 -8.66 25.75
C ARG A 78 8.51 -7.64 26.79
N SER A 79 9.73 -7.17 26.72
CA SER A 79 10.25 -6.10 27.57
C SER A 79 9.87 -4.69 27.11
N ARG A 80 9.37 -4.56 25.86
CA ARG A 80 8.94 -3.28 25.25
C ARG A 80 7.55 -3.41 24.62
N PRO A 81 6.74 -2.35 24.63
CA PRO A 81 5.47 -2.34 23.91
C PRO A 81 5.67 -2.61 22.44
N LEU A 82 4.95 -3.60 21.91
CA LEU A 82 5.13 -4.07 20.51
C LEU A 82 4.86 -2.97 19.49
N HIS A 83 3.87 -2.11 19.70
CA HIS A 83 3.57 -1.02 18.78
C HIS A 83 4.73 -0.01 18.65
N ILE A 84 5.46 0.26 19.74
CA ILE A 84 6.66 1.09 19.72
C ILE A 84 7.80 0.38 18.97
N GLU A 85 8.02 -0.92 19.27
CA GLU A 85 9.04 -1.69 18.56
C GLU A 85 8.82 -1.69 17.05
N LEU A 86 7.58 -1.86 16.60
CA LEU A 86 7.24 -1.89 15.18
C LEU A 86 7.35 -0.52 14.52
N ALA A 87 6.91 0.55 15.22
CA ALA A 87 7.00 1.92 14.72
C ALA A 87 8.44 2.38 14.53
N GLU A 88 9.32 2.08 15.51
CA GLU A 88 10.76 2.42 15.43
C GLU A 88 11.53 1.53 14.45
N TRP A 89 11.12 0.28 14.26
CA TRP A 89 11.78 -0.63 13.33
C TRP A 89 11.53 -0.26 11.86
N ALA A 90 10.33 0.25 11.55
CA ALA A 90 9.93 0.55 10.19
C ALA A 90 10.61 1.82 9.66
N GLU A 91 11.02 1.81 8.40
CA GLU A 91 11.36 2.99 7.61
C GLU A 91 10.18 3.44 6.73
N LEU A 92 9.20 2.56 6.54
CA LEU A 92 7.95 2.80 5.84
C LEU A 92 6.87 1.88 6.40
N VAL A 93 5.70 2.45 6.68
CA VAL A 93 4.50 1.68 6.99
C VAL A 93 3.60 1.66 5.75
N VAL A 94 3.16 0.49 5.32
CA VAL A 94 2.23 0.31 4.20
C VAL A 94 0.93 -0.29 4.72
N VAL A 95 -0.15 0.48 4.70
CA VAL A 95 -1.47 -0.02 5.09
C VAL A 95 -2.26 -0.41 3.84
N ALA A 96 -2.28 -1.69 3.56
CA ALA A 96 -2.88 -2.25 2.34
C ALA A 96 -3.53 -3.62 2.58
N PRO A 97 -4.86 -3.66 2.65
CA PRO A 97 -5.83 -2.58 2.52
C PRO A 97 -6.02 -1.74 3.78
N MET A 98 -6.44 -0.47 3.61
CA MET A 98 -7.03 0.37 4.65
C MET A 98 -8.56 0.24 4.59
N SER A 99 -9.17 -0.35 5.61
CA SER A 99 -10.62 -0.44 5.74
C SER A 99 -11.24 0.83 6.32
N ALA A 100 -12.55 1.03 6.12
CA ALA A 100 -13.27 2.17 6.70
C ALA A 100 -13.16 2.24 8.24
N SER A 101 -13.17 1.09 8.93
CA SER A 101 -13.02 1.04 10.39
C SER A 101 -11.63 1.49 10.84
N THR A 102 -10.57 1.03 10.18
CA THR A 102 -9.20 1.44 10.50
C THR A 102 -8.98 2.92 10.19
N LEU A 103 -9.51 3.38 9.05
CA LEU A 103 -9.49 4.79 8.67
C LEU A 103 -10.17 5.68 9.72
N SER A 104 -11.36 5.28 10.17
CA SER A 104 -12.10 6.03 11.21
C SER A 104 -11.34 6.09 12.53
N ARG A 105 -10.77 4.97 12.99
CA ARG A 105 -9.98 4.94 14.23
C ARG A 105 -8.77 5.87 14.13
N TRP A 106 -8.03 5.79 13.05
CA TRP A 106 -6.83 6.61 12.86
C TRP A 106 -7.16 8.10 12.76
N SER A 107 -8.19 8.48 11.98
CA SER A 107 -8.62 9.87 11.84
C SER A 107 -9.06 10.51 13.16
N GLN A 108 -9.50 9.71 14.12
CA GLN A 108 -9.96 10.14 15.45
C GLN A 108 -8.90 9.99 16.55
N GLY A 109 -7.70 9.51 16.21
CA GLY A 109 -6.63 9.28 17.19
C GLY A 109 -6.92 8.13 18.16
N SER A 110 -7.77 7.16 17.78
CA SER A 110 -8.04 5.98 18.61
C SER A 110 -6.88 4.99 18.55
N GLY A 111 -6.28 4.67 19.70
CA GLY A 111 -5.23 3.65 19.86
C GLY A 111 -5.76 2.24 20.13
N ASP A 112 -7.00 1.95 19.77
CA ASP A 112 -7.64 0.64 19.98
C ASP A 112 -7.13 -0.38 18.96
N GLY A 113 -6.28 -1.28 19.42
CA GLY A 113 -5.62 -2.33 18.66
C GLY A 113 -4.19 -1.99 18.19
N LEU A 114 -3.45 -3.04 17.83
CA LEU A 114 -2.02 -2.95 17.52
C LEU A 114 -1.75 -2.01 16.32
N LEU A 115 -2.50 -2.14 15.22
CA LEU A 115 -2.31 -1.29 14.04
C LEU A 115 -2.57 0.18 14.35
N ALA A 116 -3.65 0.49 15.06
CA ALA A 116 -3.99 1.86 15.42
C ALA A 116 -2.91 2.50 16.30
N SER A 117 -2.38 1.74 17.27
CA SER A 117 -1.28 2.19 18.13
C SER A 117 0.02 2.41 17.35
N VAL A 118 0.35 1.53 16.38
CA VAL A 118 1.50 1.73 15.50
C VAL A 118 1.35 3.00 14.67
N LEU A 119 0.17 3.24 14.07
CA LEU A 119 -0.08 4.43 13.25
C LEU A 119 -0.02 5.74 14.03
N LEU A 120 -0.32 5.71 15.32
CA LEU A 120 -0.18 6.88 16.20
C LEU A 120 1.25 7.10 16.71
N ALA A 121 2.05 6.03 16.76
CA ALA A 121 3.41 6.08 17.28
C ALA A 121 4.48 6.26 16.17
N THR A 122 4.12 6.07 14.91
CA THR A 122 5.09 6.11 13.81
C THR A 122 5.42 7.55 13.38
N GLU A 123 6.70 7.80 13.13
CA GLU A 123 7.23 9.07 12.61
C GLU A 123 7.72 8.94 11.16
N VAL A 124 7.67 7.71 10.60
CA VAL A 124 8.07 7.46 9.21
C VAL A 124 6.88 7.59 8.25
N PRO A 125 7.14 7.65 6.93
CA PRO A 125 6.07 7.71 5.93
C PRO A 125 5.06 6.57 6.08
N VAL A 126 3.78 6.87 5.86
CA VAL A 126 2.70 5.89 5.85
C VAL A 126 2.02 5.89 4.48
N LEU A 127 2.26 4.85 3.71
CA LEU A 127 1.61 4.63 2.42
C LEU A 127 0.26 3.94 2.64
N VAL A 128 -0.82 4.56 2.19
CA VAL A 128 -2.19 4.11 2.49
C VAL A 128 -2.94 3.73 1.23
N ALA A 129 -3.33 2.47 1.10
CA ALA A 129 -4.17 1.97 0.02
C ALA A 129 -5.58 1.67 0.54
N ALA A 130 -6.50 2.63 0.38
CA ALA A 130 -7.88 2.44 0.80
C ALA A 130 -8.59 1.38 -0.04
N ALA A 131 -9.45 0.56 0.62
CA ALA A 131 -10.24 -0.45 -0.07
C ALA A 131 -11.54 -0.77 0.67
N MET A 132 -12.65 -0.48 0.02
CA MET A 132 -14.00 -0.73 0.54
C MET A 132 -15.04 -0.71 -0.59
N ASN A 133 -16.28 -1.04 -0.30
CA ASN A 133 -17.36 -0.90 -1.26
C ASN A 133 -17.52 0.57 -1.71
N THR A 134 -17.91 0.81 -2.97
CA THR A 134 -18.08 2.15 -3.54
C THR A 134 -19.04 3.04 -2.73
N ALA A 135 -20.17 2.48 -2.26
CA ALA A 135 -21.12 3.26 -1.45
C ALA A 135 -20.50 3.66 -0.09
N MET A 136 -19.67 2.79 0.50
CA MET A 136 -18.92 3.12 1.72
C MET A 136 -17.86 4.19 1.42
N TRP A 137 -17.13 4.05 0.32
CA TRP A 137 -16.12 5.03 -0.08
C TRP A 137 -16.71 6.42 -0.27
N ASN A 138 -17.85 6.51 -0.96
CA ASN A 138 -18.54 7.77 -1.23
C ASN A 138 -19.37 8.30 -0.04
N HIS A 139 -19.42 7.56 1.08
CA HIS A 139 -20.16 8.02 2.25
C HIS A 139 -19.48 9.25 2.87
N PRO A 140 -20.23 10.33 3.18
CA PRO A 140 -19.64 11.58 3.67
C PRO A 140 -18.72 11.42 4.87
N ALA A 141 -19.07 10.56 5.84
CA ALA A 141 -18.22 10.29 7.00
C ALA A 141 -16.90 9.63 6.63
N VAL A 142 -16.86 8.76 5.63
CA VAL A 142 -15.63 8.12 5.14
C VAL A 142 -14.76 9.13 4.40
N GLN A 143 -15.37 9.97 3.56
CA GLN A 143 -14.64 11.03 2.86
C GLN A 143 -14.06 12.06 3.83
N GLN A 144 -14.80 12.43 4.88
CA GLN A 144 -14.27 13.30 5.93
C GLN A 144 -13.06 12.67 6.65
N ASN A 145 -13.16 11.40 7.07
CA ASN A 145 -12.05 10.70 7.69
C ASN A 145 -10.83 10.59 6.76
N TRP A 146 -11.07 10.38 5.46
CA TRP A 146 -10.03 10.32 4.45
C TRP A 146 -9.31 11.67 4.31
N GLN A 147 -10.05 12.78 4.25
CA GLN A 147 -9.47 14.13 4.21
C GLN A 147 -8.62 14.43 5.46
N VAL A 148 -9.09 14.02 6.65
CA VAL A 148 -8.32 14.19 7.89
C VAL A 148 -6.99 13.43 7.82
N VAL A 149 -7.04 12.15 7.44
CA VAL A 149 -5.82 11.31 7.39
C VAL A 149 -4.85 11.79 6.30
N GLN A 150 -5.35 12.24 5.16
CA GLN A 150 -4.49 12.82 4.12
C GLN A 150 -3.74 14.07 4.56
N ALA A 151 -4.26 14.80 5.55
CA ALA A 151 -3.63 16.00 6.09
C ALA A 151 -2.56 15.69 7.15
N PHE A 152 -2.44 14.44 7.61
CA PHE A 152 -1.40 14.08 8.57
C PHE A 152 -0.01 14.11 7.91
N PRO A 153 1.01 14.64 8.61
CA PRO A 153 2.38 14.61 8.09
C PRO A 153 2.82 13.19 7.72
N GLY A 154 3.47 13.05 6.59
CA GLY A 154 4.03 11.76 6.16
C GLY A 154 3.05 10.77 5.59
N VAL A 155 1.77 11.08 5.50
CA VAL A 155 0.79 10.20 4.87
C VAL A 155 0.82 10.36 3.35
N VAL A 156 1.01 9.25 2.66
CA VAL A 156 0.99 9.17 1.20
C VAL A 156 -0.23 8.34 0.78
N PRO A 157 -1.31 8.99 0.32
CA PRO A 157 -2.53 8.30 -0.02
C PRO A 157 -2.47 7.72 -1.43
N LEU A 158 -2.85 6.44 -1.58
CA LEU A 158 -3.19 5.83 -2.86
C LEU A 158 -4.72 5.75 -2.97
N LEU A 159 -5.26 6.45 -3.94
CA LEU A 159 -6.69 6.44 -4.20
C LEU A 159 -7.15 5.03 -4.59
N PRO A 160 -8.37 4.64 -4.19
CA PRO A 160 -8.97 3.41 -4.67
C PRO A 160 -9.08 3.40 -6.20
N ALA A 161 -8.75 2.26 -6.79
CA ALA A 161 -8.89 2.06 -8.23
C ALA A 161 -10.36 1.77 -8.61
N SER A 162 -10.73 2.20 -9.80
CA SER A 162 -12.02 1.83 -10.41
C SER A 162 -11.99 0.40 -10.95
N GLY A 163 -13.12 -0.29 -10.93
CA GLY A 163 -13.25 -1.61 -11.53
C GLY A 163 -14.34 -2.47 -10.92
N LEU A 164 -14.30 -3.78 -11.24
CA LEU A 164 -15.21 -4.76 -10.65
C LEU A 164 -14.86 -5.01 -9.19
N LEU A 165 -15.82 -4.84 -8.31
CA LEU A 165 -15.73 -5.08 -6.87
C LEU A 165 -16.14 -6.52 -6.53
N ALA A 166 -15.82 -6.99 -5.33
CA ALA A 166 -16.23 -8.31 -4.83
C ALA A 166 -17.76 -8.47 -4.69
N CYS A 167 -18.53 -7.40 -4.80
CA CYS A 167 -19.99 -7.40 -4.81
C CYS A 167 -20.61 -7.36 -6.23
N ASP A 168 -19.83 -7.71 -7.26
CA ASP A 168 -20.21 -7.72 -8.69
C ASP A 168 -20.64 -6.36 -9.26
N ARG A 169 -20.38 -5.27 -8.55
CA ARG A 169 -20.61 -3.89 -9.03
C ARG A 169 -19.31 -3.28 -9.54
N ARG A 170 -19.42 -2.43 -10.55
CA ARG A 170 -18.30 -1.59 -11.00
C ARG A 170 -18.35 -0.25 -10.29
N GLY A 171 -17.19 0.23 -9.87
CA GLY A 171 -17.07 1.54 -9.22
C GLY A 171 -15.71 1.70 -8.55
N ASP A 172 -15.53 2.83 -7.90
CA ASP A 172 -14.34 3.15 -7.12
C ASP A 172 -14.42 2.45 -5.76
N GLY A 173 -13.28 1.95 -5.26
CA GLY A 173 -13.23 1.25 -3.98
C GLY A 173 -12.30 0.06 -3.95
N ARG A 174 -11.72 -0.33 -5.09
CA ARG A 174 -10.70 -1.38 -5.16
C ARG A 174 -9.38 -0.87 -4.58
N MET A 175 -8.72 -1.72 -3.80
CA MET A 175 -7.33 -1.46 -3.43
C MET A 175 -6.48 -1.25 -4.68
N ALA A 176 -5.58 -0.28 -4.66
CA ALA A 176 -4.54 -0.11 -5.67
C ALA A 176 -3.83 -1.46 -5.92
N ASP A 177 -3.38 -1.67 -7.16
CA ASP A 177 -2.71 -2.93 -7.49
C ASP A 177 -1.41 -3.08 -6.66
N PRO A 178 -1.08 -4.29 -6.16
CA PRO A 178 0.15 -4.53 -5.41
C PRO A 178 1.42 -4.01 -6.10
N ILE A 179 1.47 -4.04 -7.43
CA ILE A 179 2.60 -3.50 -8.19
C ILE A 179 2.67 -1.97 -8.05
N LEU A 180 1.55 -1.27 -8.10
CA LEU A 180 1.51 0.19 -7.91
C LEU A 180 1.90 0.58 -6.48
N ILE A 181 1.51 -0.21 -5.49
CA ILE A 181 1.89 0.01 -4.08
C ILE A 181 3.41 -0.19 -3.92
N GLU A 182 3.98 -1.22 -4.54
CA GLU A 182 5.43 -1.47 -4.53
C GLU A 182 6.20 -0.32 -5.20
N LEU A 183 5.75 0.13 -6.38
CA LEU A 183 6.36 1.27 -7.09
C LEU A 183 6.29 2.57 -6.28
N ALA A 184 5.16 2.83 -5.62
CA ALA A 184 5.01 3.99 -4.74
C ALA A 184 5.97 3.91 -3.54
N ALA A 185 6.12 2.73 -2.93
CA ALA A 185 7.09 2.50 -1.87
C ALA A 185 8.54 2.73 -2.35
N ALA A 186 8.89 2.23 -3.53
CA ALA A 186 10.20 2.44 -4.14
C ALA A 186 10.47 3.93 -4.41
N ALA A 187 9.48 4.67 -4.90
CA ALA A 187 9.57 6.10 -5.15
C ALA A 187 9.84 6.89 -3.86
N LEU A 188 9.17 6.54 -2.75
CA LEU A 188 9.40 7.19 -1.45
C LEU A 188 10.85 7.03 -0.99
N PHE A 189 11.43 5.84 -1.09
CA PHE A 189 12.83 5.63 -0.74
C PHE A 189 13.82 6.30 -1.69
N SER A 190 13.47 6.48 -2.96
CA SER A 190 14.31 7.21 -3.92
C SER A 190 14.40 8.70 -3.61
N ARG A 191 13.39 9.27 -2.93
CA ARG A 191 13.34 10.70 -2.53
C ARG A 191 14.13 10.99 -1.25
N GLY A 192 14.55 9.98 -0.50
CA GLY A 192 15.24 10.16 0.78
C GLY A 192 14.35 10.81 1.85
N GLN A 193 14.92 11.69 2.68
CA GLN A 193 14.19 12.37 3.76
C GLN A 193 13.26 13.50 3.26
N GLU A 194 13.25 13.82 1.98
CA GLU A 194 12.41 14.88 1.40
C GLU A 194 10.96 14.44 1.14
N TRP A 195 10.58 13.22 1.57
CA TRP A 195 9.23 12.70 1.40
C TRP A 195 8.12 13.59 2.03
N ALA A 196 8.45 14.37 3.06
CA ALA A 196 7.52 15.27 3.73
C ALA A 196 7.27 16.57 2.96
N ILE A 197 8.14 16.90 1.99
CA ILE A 197 8.01 18.10 1.17
C ILE A 197 7.16 17.75 -0.05
N PRO A 198 6.04 18.44 -0.29
CA PRO A 198 5.27 18.23 -1.51
C PRO A 198 6.17 18.43 -2.73
N ASP A 199 6.26 17.37 -3.55
CA ASP A 199 7.01 17.43 -4.79
C ASP A 199 6.23 18.26 -5.82
N ARG A 200 6.78 19.39 -6.19
CA ARG A 200 6.19 20.28 -7.18
C ARG A 200 7.01 20.37 -8.47
N ASP A 201 7.89 19.40 -8.71
CA ASP A 201 8.77 19.39 -9.88
C ASP A 201 8.00 19.46 -11.20
N TRP A 202 6.75 19.01 -11.20
CA TRP A 202 5.83 19.02 -12.34
C TRP A 202 4.85 20.20 -12.31
N GLU A 203 4.87 21.05 -11.27
CA GLU A 203 3.97 22.20 -11.18
C GLU A 203 4.21 23.15 -12.36
N GLY A 204 3.15 23.48 -13.08
CA GLY A 204 3.21 24.32 -14.28
C GLY A 204 3.84 23.65 -15.51
N LYS A 205 4.17 22.36 -15.45
CA LYS A 205 4.65 21.57 -16.61
C LYS A 205 3.50 20.87 -17.30
N HIS A 206 3.56 20.82 -18.61
CA HIS A 206 2.68 19.98 -19.42
C HIS A 206 3.37 18.65 -19.69
N LEU A 207 2.78 17.55 -19.21
CA LEU A 207 3.29 16.20 -19.43
C LEU A 207 2.42 15.49 -20.48
N LEU A 208 3.03 15.14 -21.60
CA LEU A 208 2.41 14.31 -22.62
C LEU A 208 2.96 12.88 -22.48
N VAL A 209 2.10 11.93 -22.16
CA VAL A 209 2.43 10.51 -22.15
C VAL A 209 1.76 9.84 -23.32
N THR A 210 2.58 9.24 -24.23
CA THR A 210 2.08 8.42 -25.31
C THR A 210 2.27 6.95 -24.95
N ALA A 211 1.21 6.16 -25.13
CA ALA A 211 1.22 4.75 -24.74
C ALA A 211 0.38 3.92 -25.71
N GLY A 212 0.74 2.65 -25.84
CA GLY A 212 0.06 1.68 -26.72
C GLY A 212 0.77 1.44 -28.05
N ALA A 213 0.17 0.61 -28.86
CA ALA A 213 0.70 0.29 -30.19
C ALA A 213 0.37 1.40 -31.22
N THR A 214 1.34 1.74 -32.04
CA THR A 214 1.10 2.57 -33.21
C THR A 214 0.44 1.75 -34.29
N HIS A 215 -0.48 2.35 -35.06
CA HIS A 215 -1.15 1.73 -36.19
C HIS A 215 -0.75 2.47 -37.48
N GLU A 216 -0.18 1.75 -38.45
CA GLU A 216 0.11 2.28 -39.76
C GLU A 216 -0.95 1.77 -40.71
N PRO A 217 -1.81 2.63 -41.30
CA PRO A 217 -2.85 2.19 -42.22
C PRO A 217 -2.23 1.71 -43.55
N ILE A 218 -2.58 0.48 -43.94
CA ILE A 218 -2.21 -0.08 -45.26
C ILE A 218 -3.29 0.27 -46.28
N ASP A 219 -4.55 0.11 -45.91
CA ASP A 219 -5.73 0.47 -46.69
C ASP A 219 -6.93 0.77 -45.73
N GLN A 220 -8.14 0.95 -46.27
CA GLN A 220 -9.33 1.26 -45.47
C GLN A 220 -9.74 0.16 -44.49
N ALA A 221 -9.22 -1.06 -44.63
CA ALA A 221 -9.61 -2.21 -43.82
C ALA A 221 -8.44 -2.81 -43.01
N ARG A 222 -7.19 -2.53 -43.36
CA ARG A 222 -6.00 -3.17 -42.80
C ARG A 222 -5.02 -2.17 -42.25
N VAL A 223 -4.42 -2.52 -41.13
CA VAL A 223 -3.37 -1.74 -40.48
C VAL A 223 -2.18 -2.64 -40.16
N LEU A 224 -0.99 -2.09 -40.19
CA LEU A 224 0.22 -2.69 -39.65
C LEU A 224 0.38 -2.21 -38.22
N THR A 225 0.50 -3.14 -37.28
CA THR A 225 0.67 -2.80 -35.86
C THR A 225 1.46 -3.87 -35.11
N ASN A 226 2.17 -3.50 -34.07
CA ASN A 226 2.76 -4.44 -33.12
C ASN A 226 1.73 -4.86 -32.09
N ARG A 227 1.73 -6.13 -31.68
CA ARG A 227 0.94 -6.59 -30.55
C ARG A 227 1.42 -5.88 -29.28
N SER A 228 0.53 -5.15 -28.65
CA SER A 228 0.78 -4.52 -27.35
C SER A 228 -0.23 -5.01 -26.32
N THR A 229 0.24 -5.30 -25.11
CA THR A 229 -0.62 -5.63 -23.97
C THR A 229 -1.09 -4.38 -23.23
N GLY A 230 -0.59 -3.20 -23.58
CA GLY A 230 -0.85 -1.95 -22.87
C GLY A 230 -0.13 -1.82 -21.53
N HIS A 231 0.71 -2.78 -21.14
CA HIS A 231 1.38 -2.76 -19.83
C HIS A 231 2.43 -1.64 -19.66
N MET A 232 2.90 -1.06 -20.74
CA MET A 232 3.88 0.04 -20.68
C MET A 232 3.23 1.44 -20.65
N GLY A 233 1.97 1.52 -20.87
CA GLY A 233 1.17 2.75 -20.81
C GLY A 233 0.28 2.78 -19.62
#